data_1c63a8218b6809154c03a88419ba55f2
#
_entry.id   1c63a8218b6809154c03a88419ba55f2
#
_cell.length_a   1.000
_cell.length_b   1.000
_cell.length_c   1.000
_cell.angle_alpha   90.00
_cell.angle_beta   90.00
_cell.angle_gamma   90.00
#
_symmetry.space_group_name_H-M   'P 1'
#
loop_
_entity.id
_entity.type
_entity.pdbx_description
1 polymer ?
#
loop_
_entity_poly.entity_id
_entity_poly.type
_entity_poly.pdbx_seq_one_letter_code
_entity_poly.pdbx_strand_id
1 'polypeptide(L)'
;HAFAEYLEAFLGKITSVGIQTLLTSHSAQVANTMAFSKVRYAQKTKEGVIYRNLNSFAQENPDNIDFIRKYLTLTKCDLFFADKAILVEGASERLLIPDMIDKCNKSGDFSSQKYKLPAQYYTIIEIGGAYAYKFIPFIEFLGIPCLILTDVDSVLGQEGKNGQIYYKSVPVSCGETTSNETLKWWVRKNKGLSNDDKTQIDLADIISMSSDDKTRGKCHIEFQTKENELCGHSLEEAIRNVNRSHYGLSDSPTEDDLEFSGKCKTDFALKLIYECTDYNIPTYIRSGLIWLNNQKVLE
;
A
#
# COMPACT_ATOMS: atom_id res chain seq x y z
N HIS A 1 -10.96 23.47 8.93
CA HIS A 1 -11.67 22.76 10.03
C HIS A 1 -12.98 23.49 10.38
N ALA A 2 -12.95 24.74 10.81
CA ALA A 2 -14.13 25.51 11.23
C ALA A 2 -15.27 25.56 10.18
N PHE A 3 -14.94 25.61 8.88
CA PHE A 3 -15.96 25.60 7.83
C PHE A 3 -16.70 24.26 7.75
N ALA A 4 -15.99 23.14 7.87
CA ALA A 4 -16.60 21.82 7.79
C ALA A 4 -17.52 21.56 9.01
N GLU A 5 -17.09 21.96 10.22
CA GLU A 5 -17.91 21.89 11.44
C GLU A 5 -19.16 22.78 11.35
N TYR A 6 -18.99 24.00 10.83
CA TYR A 6 -20.13 24.89 10.58
C TYR A 6 -21.12 24.28 9.59
N LEU A 7 -20.59 23.65 8.51
CA LEU A 7 -21.42 23.00 7.49
C LEU A 7 -22.22 21.85 8.08
N GLU A 8 -21.61 21.00 8.92
CA GLU A 8 -22.31 19.89 9.57
C GLU A 8 -23.42 20.40 10.50
N ALA A 9 -23.14 21.41 11.33
CA ALA A 9 -24.12 22.03 12.20
C ALA A 9 -25.27 22.67 11.41
N PHE A 10 -24.96 23.33 10.29
CA PHE A 10 -25.94 23.93 9.39
C PHE A 10 -26.84 22.89 8.74
N LEU A 11 -26.27 21.84 8.19
CA LEU A 11 -27.02 20.72 7.58
C LEU A 11 -27.91 20.02 8.63
N GLY A 12 -27.41 19.85 9.85
CA GLY A 12 -28.19 19.31 10.96
C GLY A 12 -29.44 20.15 11.26
N LYS A 13 -29.32 21.47 11.29
CA LYS A 13 -30.46 22.41 11.48
C LYS A 13 -31.47 22.33 10.34
N ILE A 14 -31.02 22.29 9.07
CA ILE A 14 -31.89 22.17 7.91
C ILE A 14 -32.65 20.85 7.93
N THR A 15 -31.97 19.75 8.24
CA THR A 15 -32.58 18.42 8.33
C THR A 15 -33.63 18.34 9.44
N SER A 16 -33.43 19.05 10.58
CA SER A 16 -34.38 19.06 11.69
C SER A 16 -35.71 19.69 11.35
N VAL A 17 -35.77 20.56 10.34
CA VAL A 17 -37.02 21.15 9.81
C VAL A 17 -37.57 20.39 8.59
N GLY A 18 -37.14 19.19 8.33
CA GLY A 18 -37.68 18.30 7.30
C GLY A 18 -37.19 18.57 5.86
N ILE A 19 -36.16 19.38 5.67
CA ILE A 19 -35.63 19.71 4.35
C ILE A 19 -34.57 18.66 3.95
N GLN A 20 -34.78 17.96 2.85
CA GLN A 20 -33.79 17.11 2.25
C GLN A 20 -32.70 17.92 1.56
N THR A 21 -31.44 17.69 1.93
CA THR A 21 -30.30 18.42 1.36
C THR A 21 -29.34 17.46 0.70
N LEU A 22 -28.92 17.76 -0.54
CA LEU A 22 -27.85 17.10 -1.25
C LEU A 22 -26.69 18.07 -1.42
N LEU A 23 -25.52 17.68 -0.89
CA LEU A 23 -24.27 18.44 -1.03
C LEU A 23 -23.31 17.67 -1.91
N THR A 24 -22.78 18.32 -2.94
CA THR A 24 -21.67 17.77 -3.76
C THR A 24 -20.38 18.51 -3.42
N SER A 25 -19.31 17.77 -3.24
CA SER A 25 -17.99 18.33 -2.92
C SER A 25 -16.87 17.44 -3.42
N HIS A 26 -15.73 18.03 -3.73
CA HIS A 26 -14.45 17.35 -3.98
C HIS A 26 -13.43 17.67 -2.86
N SER A 27 -13.87 18.13 -1.71
CA SER A 27 -13.03 18.43 -0.56
C SER A 27 -12.90 17.22 0.37
N ALA A 28 -11.66 16.74 0.55
CA ALA A 28 -11.34 15.71 1.53
C ALA A 28 -11.75 16.12 2.95
N GLN A 29 -11.69 17.41 3.29
CA GLN A 29 -12.10 17.94 4.60
C GLN A 29 -13.62 17.80 4.81
N VAL A 30 -14.41 18.10 3.78
CA VAL A 30 -15.88 17.93 3.85
C VAL A 30 -16.23 16.45 3.98
N ALA A 31 -15.60 15.58 3.17
CA ALA A 31 -15.82 14.14 3.24
C ALA A 31 -15.47 13.56 4.62
N ASN A 32 -14.40 14.07 5.25
CA ASN A 32 -13.95 13.61 6.57
C ASN A 32 -14.88 14.04 7.72
N THR A 33 -15.59 15.16 7.56
CA THR A 33 -16.50 15.68 8.59
C THR A 33 -17.87 14.98 8.54
N MET A 34 -18.27 14.48 7.37
CA MET A 34 -19.57 13.85 7.19
C MET A 34 -19.60 12.44 7.77
N ALA A 35 -20.72 12.06 8.38
CA ALA A 35 -20.94 10.68 8.81
C ALA A 35 -20.83 9.73 7.60
N PHE A 36 -20.01 8.68 7.72
CA PHE A 36 -19.71 7.72 6.66
C PHE A 36 -20.97 7.16 5.98
N SER A 37 -22.03 6.91 6.75
CA SER A 37 -23.32 6.43 6.26
C SER A 37 -24.05 7.40 5.33
N LYS A 38 -23.75 8.70 5.43
CA LYS A 38 -24.36 9.76 4.60
C LYS A 38 -23.61 9.99 3.29
N VAL A 39 -22.39 9.47 3.15
CA VAL A 39 -21.55 9.70 1.98
C VAL A 39 -21.99 8.80 0.82
N ARG A 40 -22.04 9.39 -0.37
CA ARG A 40 -22.23 8.71 -1.65
C ARG A 40 -21.04 9.03 -2.53
N TYR A 41 -20.28 8.04 -2.89
CA TYR A 41 -19.12 8.19 -3.78
C TYR A 41 -19.60 8.16 -5.23
N ALA A 42 -19.38 9.25 -5.95
CA ALA A 42 -19.71 9.36 -7.37
C ALA A 42 -18.50 8.99 -8.22
N GLN A 43 -18.63 7.97 -9.04
CA GLN A 43 -17.58 7.51 -9.94
C GLN A 43 -18.02 7.66 -11.39
N LYS A 44 -17.19 8.33 -12.21
CA LYS A 44 -17.38 8.36 -13.66
C LYS A 44 -17.07 6.99 -14.25
N THR A 45 -17.90 6.52 -15.15
CA THR A 45 -17.71 5.29 -15.94
C THR A 45 -17.91 5.61 -17.41
N LYS A 46 -17.63 4.65 -18.31
CA LYS A 46 -17.89 4.81 -19.74
C LYS A 46 -19.38 5.03 -20.08
N GLU A 47 -20.26 4.51 -19.23
CA GLU A 47 -21.72 4.56 -19.41
C GLU A 47 -22.38 5.74 -18.68
N GLY A 48 -21.61 6.53 -17.91
CA GLY A 48 -22.10 7.65 -17.14
C GLY A 48 -21.51 7.72 -15.74
N VAL A 49 -22.29 8.19 -14.76
CA VAL A 49 -21.87 8.30 -13.35
C VAL A 49 -22.61 7.25 -12.54
N ILE A 50 -21.88 6.46 -11.77
CA ILE A 50 -22.44 5.55 -10.77
C ILE A 50 -22.25 6.14 -9.38
N TYR A 51 -23.20 5.88 -8.49
CA TYR A 51 -23.13 6.31 -7.09
C TYR A 51 -23.00 5.09 -6.20
N ARG A 52 -21.91 5.04 -5.43
CA ARG A 52 -21.64 3.97 -4.47
C ARG A 52 -21.99 4.43 -3.07
N ASN A 53 -22.83 3.64 -2.39
CA ASN A 53 -23.31 3.96 -1.05
C ASN A 53 -22.33 3.42 0.01
N LEU A 54 -21.63 4.30 0.73
CA LEU A 54 -20.69 3.89 1.77
C LEU A 54 -21.38 3.18 2.95
N ASN A 55 -22.67 3.45 3.19
CA ASN A 55 -23.42 2.72 4.20
C ASN A 55 -23.62 1.24 3.84
N SER A 56 -23.89 0.92 2.56
CA SER A 56 -23.98 -0.45 2.09
C SER A 56 -22.65 -1.17 2.25
N PHE A 57 -21.56 -0.52 1.85
CA PHE A 57 -20.22 -1.06 2.07
C PHE A 57 -19.95 -1.37 3.55
N ALA A 58 -20.35 -0.47 4.46
CA ALA A 58 -20.17 -0.67 5.90
C ALA A 58 -20.96 -1.88 6.44
N GLN A 59 -22.16 -2.11 5.92
CA GLN A 59 -22.99 -3.26 6.30
C GLN A 59 -22.43 -4.58 5.78
N GLU A 60 -21.84 -4.59 4.59
CA GLU A 60 -21.23 -5.76 3.97
C GLU A 60 -19.85 -6.12 4.53
N ASN A 61 -19.16 -5.15 5.18
CA ASN A 61 -17.79 -5.30 5.69
C ASN A 61 -17.67 -4.87 7.16
N PRO A 62 -18.44 -5.44 8.10
CA PRO A 62 -18.48 -5.00 9.49
C PRO A 62 -17.12 -5.11 10.19
N ASP A 63 -16.32 -6.12 9.88
CA ASP A 63 -15.03 -6.39 10.54
C ASP A 63 -13.94 -5.36 10.19
N ASN A 64 -14.05 -4.72 9.03
CA ASN A 64 -13.02 -3.81 8.53
C ASN A 64 -13.43 -2.32 8.65
N ILE A 65 -14.72 -2.03 8.86
CA ILE A 65 -15.25 -0.67 8.74
C ILE A 65 -14.65 0.30 9.75
N ASP A 66 -14.46 -0.12 11.00
CA ASP A 66 -13.90 0.75 12.04
C ASP A 66 -12.43 1.07 11.79
N PHE A 67 -11.69 0.11 11.27
CA PHE A 67 -10.31 0.31 10.83
C PHE A 67 -10.25 1.31 9.68
N ILE A 68 -11.06 1.12 8.63
CA ILE A 68 -11.13 2.00 7.47
C ILE A 68 -11.53 3.42 7.88
N ARG A 69 -12.56 3.58 8.73
CA ARG A 69 -12.98 4.90 9.23
C ARG A 69 -11.87 5.64 9.95
N LYS A 70 -11.16 4.97 10.86
CA LYS A 70 -10.03 5.57 11.57
C LYS A 70 -8.95 6.06 10.61
N TYR A 71 -8.60 5.24 9.62
CA TYR A 71 -7.59 5.62 8.64
C TYR A 71 -8.03 6.77 7.74
N LEU A 72 -9.26 6.75 7.23
CA LEU A 72 -9.77 7.84 6.40
C LEU A 72 -9.80 9.17 7.17
N THR A 73 -10.12 9.14 8.47
CA THR A 73 -10.04 10.31 9.33
C THR A 73 -8.63 10.85 9.46
N LEU A 74 -7.62 9.96 9.59
CA LEU A 74 -6.22 10.33 9.74
C LEU A 74 -5.59 10.79 8.42
N THR A 75 -5.93 10.15 7.30
CA THR A 75 -5.32 10.38 5.98
C THR A 75 -6.07 11.37 5.10
N LYS A 76 -7.02 12.12 5.67
CA LYS A 76 -7.76 13.21 5.02
C LYS A 76 -8.64 12.82 3.83
N CYS A 77 -9.07 11.57 3.72
CA CYS A 77 -9.99 11.09 2.67
C CYS A 77 -9.51 11.35 1.21
N ASP A 78 -8.22 11.56 0.98
CA ASP A 78 -7.67 11.81 -0.36
C ASP A 78 -7.97 10.65 -1.33
N LEU A 79 -8.13 9.45 -0.77
CA LEU A 79 -8.47 8.23 -1.52
C LEU A 79 -9.78 8.36 -2.32
N PHE A 80 -10.75 9.15 -1.86
CA PHE A 80 -12.01 9.37 -2.58
C PHE A 80 -11.83 10.18 -3.88
N PHE A 81 -10.73 10.90 -4.01
CA PHE A 81 -10.51 11.81 -5.13
C PHE A 81 -9.37 11.36 -6.03
N ALA A 82 -8.59 10.39 -5.59
CA ALA A 82 -7.46 9.89 -6.35
C ALA A 82 -7.91 8.97 -7.50
N ASP A 83 -7.19 9.05 -8.61
CA ASP A 83 -7.34 8.13 -9.73
C ASP A 83 -6.67 6.77 -9.44
N LYS A 84 -5.64 6.77 -8.59
CA LYS A 84 -4.83 5.61 -8.23
C LYS A 84 -4.39 5.70 -6.78
N ALA A 85 -4.14 4.55 -6.16
CA ALA A 85 -3.62 4.48 -4.81
C ALA A 85 -2.31 3.70 -4.74
N ILE A 86 -1.44 4.09 -3.81
CA ILE A 86 -0.25 3.33 -3.41
C ILE A 86 -0.33 3.16 -1.90
N LEU A 87 -0.43 1.93 -1.44
CA LEU A 87 -0.40 1.59 -0.02
C LEU A 87 1.02 1.20 0.35
N VAL A 88 1.56 1.80 1.39
CA VAL A 88 2.93 1.59 1.87
C VAL A 88 2.93 1.33 3.38
N GLU A 89 3.99 0.74 3.88
CA GLU A 89 4.08 0.39 5.31
C GLU A 89 4.40 1.59 6.19
N GLY A 90 5.25 2.49 5.73
CA GLY A 90 5.74 3.56 6.58
C GLY A 90 6.21 4.82 5.85
N ALA A 91 6.82 5.69 6.66
CA ALA A 91 7.26 7.01 6.22
C ALA A 91 8.41 6.97 5.23
N SER A 92 9.27 5.95 5.26
CA SER A 92 10.38 5.80 4.31
C SER A 92 9.90 5.64 2.90
N GLU A 93 8.96 4.70 2.69
CA GLU A 93 8.33 4.48 1.39
C GLU A 93 7.61 5.73 0.93
N ARG A 94 6.84 6.37 1.82
CA ARG A 94 6.10 7.59 1.49
C ARG A 94 7.01 8.72 1.02
N LEU A 95 8.22 8.82 1.56
CA LEU A 95 9.21 9.81 1.12
C LEU A 95 9.88 9.42 -0.20
N LEU A 96 10.22 8.12 -0.37
CA LEU A 96 10.99 7.64 -1.50
C LEU A 96 10.15 7.46 -2.78
N ILE A 97 8.91 7.01 -2.66
CA ILE A 97 8.07 6.67 -3.83
C ILE A 97 7.89 7.84 -4.80
N PRO A 98 7.65 9.10 -4.38
CA PRO A 98 7.58 10.22 -5.31
C PRO A 98 8.87 10.42 -6.13
N ASP A 99 10.04 10.33 -5.49
CA ASP A 99 11.34 10.43 -6.17
C ASP A 99 11.57 9.25 -7.11
N MET A 100 11.21 8.03 -6.70
CA MET A 100 11.28 6.84 -7.56
C MET A 100 10.35 6.91 -8.76
N ILE A 101 9.15 7.49 -8.62
CA ILE A 101 8.23 7.75 -9.74
C ILE A 101 8.87 8.73 -10.74
N ASP A 102 9.49 9.79 -10.25
CA ASP A 102 10.19 10.76 -11.11
C ASP A 102 11.38 10.13 -11.84
N LYS A 103 12.15 9.27 -11.19
CA LYS A 103 13.25 8.51 -11.80
C LYS A 103 12.74 7.54 -12.89
N CYS A 104 11.69 6.76 -12.60
CA CYS A 104 11.06 5.88 -13.60
C CYS A 104 10.54 6.66 -14.81
N ASN A 105 10.00 7.85 -14.59
CA ASN A 105 9.57 8.73 -15.69
C ASN A 105 10.74 9.22 -16.53
N LYS A 106 11.84 9.65 -15.92
CA LYS A 106 13.06 10.12 -16.58
C LYS A 106 13.77 9.02 -17.36
N SER A 107 13.78 7.79 -16.82
CA SER A 107 14.37 6.60 -17.49
C SER A 107 13.51 6.06 -18.65
N GLY A 108 12.27 6.56 -18.81
CA GLY A 108 11.39 6.14 -19.90
C GLY A 108 10.53 4.92 -19.59
N ASP A 109 10.52 4.43 -18.36
CA ASP A 109 9.74 3.25 -17.93
C ASP A 109 8.22 3.42 -18.15
N PHE A 110 7.72 4.67 -18.17
CA PHE A 110 6.32 5.01 -18.38
C PHE A 110 5.96 5.37 -19.84
N SER A 111 6.79 4.98 -20.80
CA SER A 111 6.64 5.39 -22.21
C SER A 111 5.39 4.86 -22.91
N SER A 112 4.78 3.77 -22.39
CA SER A 112 3.65 3.09 -23.01
C SER A 112 2.30 3.80 -22.88
N GLN A 113 2.19 4.85 -22.05
CA GLN A 113 0.93 5.52 -21.74
C GLN A 113 0.90 6.99 -22.21
N LYS A 114 -0.28 7.43 -22.70
CA LYS A 114 -0.52 8.84 -23.06
C LYS A 114 -0.39 9.76 -21.85
N TYR A 115 -0.93 9.35 -20.72
CA TYR A 115 -0.81 10.04 -19.44
C TYR A 115 0.03 9.20 -18.51
N LYS A 116 1.23 9.67 -18.21
CA LYS A 116 2.18 9.01 -17.32
C LYS A 116 1.78 9.20 -15.86
N LEU A 117 2.19 8.29 -14.98
CA LEU A 117 1.84 8.32 -13.57
C LEU A 117 2.08 9.67 -12.87
N PRO A 118 3.18 10.42 -13.11
CA PRO A 118 3.38 11.74 -12.52
C PRO A 118 2.34 12.80 -12.94
N ALA A 119 1.65 12.60 -14.06
CA ALA A 119 0.61 13.51 -14.54
C ALA A 119 -0.81 13.09 -14.12
N GLN A 120 -0.95 12.05 -13.30
CA GLN A 120 -2.20 11.54 -12.77
C GLN A 120 -2.33 11.88 -11.30
N TYR A 121 -3.56 11.91 -10.79
CA TYR A 121 -3.77 12.10 -9.36
C TYR A 121 -3.67 10.75 -8.65
N TYR A 122 -2.54 10.49 -8.00
CA TYR A 122 -2.36 9.33 -7.14
C TYR A 122 -2.20 9.77 -5.68
N THR A 123 -2.62 8.91 -4.76
CA THR A 123 -2.42 9.10 -3.32
C THR A 123 -1.54 8.00 -2.75
N ILE A 124 -0.66 8.37 -1.82
CA ILE A 124 0.18 7.42 -1.06
C ILE A 124 -0.34 7.37 0.36
N ILE A 125 -0.71 6.18 0.82
CA ILE A 125 -1.29 5.96 2.14
C ILE A 125 -0.37 5.05 2.95
N GLU A 126 0.13 5.55 4.08
CA GLU A 126 0.82 4.74 5.07
C GLU A 126 -0.20 3.91 5.83
N ILE A 127 -0.10 2.59 5.71
CA ILE A 127 -0.92 1.65 6.48
C ILE A 127 0.03 0.90 7.40
N GLY A 128 0.28 1.44 8.58
CA GLY A 128 1.24 0.90 9.52
C GLY A 128 1.19 -0.61 9.67
N GLY A 129 2.33 -1.25 9.42
CA GLY A 129 2.47 -2.70 9.46
C GLY A 129 1.68 -3.42 8.38
N ALA A 130 1.61 -4.72 8.48
CA ALA A 130 1.05 -5.64 7.50
C ALA A 130 -0.50 -5.62 7.39
N TYR A 131 -1.15 -4.46 7.45
CA TYR A 131 -2.63 -4.36 7.49
C TYR A 131 -3.28 -3.92 6.17
N ALA A 132 -2.52 -3.83 5.07
CA ALA A 132 -3.07 -3.39 3.78
C ALA A 132 -4.23 -4.27 3.30
N TYR A 133 -4.24 -5.56 3.64
CA TYR A 133 -5.34 -6.47 3.28
C TYR A 133 -6.72 -6.00 3.77
N LYS A 134 -6.80 -5.25 4.87
CA LYS A 134 -8.06 -4.69 5.38
C LYS A 134 -8.63 -3.59 4.50
N PHE A 135 -7.78 -2.93 3.71
CA PHE A 135 -8.19 -1.91 2.75
C PHE A 135 -8.65 -2.46 1.40
N ILE A 136 -8.24 -3.68 1.04
CA ILE A 136 -8.54 -4.26 -0.28
C ILE A 136 -10.04 -4.22 -0.60
N PRO A 137 -10.97 -4.64 0.30
CA PRO A 137 -12.40 -4.55 0.00
C PRO A 137 -12.87 -3.11 -0.27
N PHE A 138 -12.25 -2.12 0.38
CA PHE A 138 -12.61 -0.72 0.17
C PHE A 138 -12.07 -0.17 -1.16
N ILE A 139 -10.85 -0.53 -1.53
CA ILE A 139 -10.28 -0.21 -2.84
C ILE A 139 -11.14 -0.80 -3.97
N GLU A 140 -11.53 -2.07 -3.84
CA GLU A 140 -12.44 -2.73 -4.79
C GLU A 140 -13.80 -2.02 -4.86
N PHE A 141 -14.34 -1.63 -3.71
CA PHE A 141 -15.56 -0.85 -3.65
C PHE A 141 -15.42 0.51 -4.35
N LEU A 142 -14.29 1.21 -4.20
CA LEU A 142 -14.03 2.45 -4.92
C LEU A 142 -13.74 2.22 -6.41
N GLY A 143 -13.26 1.03 -6.77
CA GLY A 143 -12.96 0.64 -8.15
C GLY A 143 -11.71 1.32 -8.73
N ILE A 144 -10.78 1.77 -7.88
CA ILE A 144 -9.53 2.43 -8.30
C ILE A 144 -8.36 1.44 -8.32
N PRO A 145 -7.43 1.55 -9.27
CA PRO A 145 -6.20 0.76 -9.25
C PRO A 145 -5.34 1.08 -8.02
N CYS A 146 -4.81 0.03 -7.39
CA CYS A 146 -4.04 0.15 -6.18
C CYS A 146 -2.79 -0.72 -6.21
N LEU A 147 -1.63 -0.10 -6.01
CA LEU A 147 -0.37 -0.79 -5.76
C LEU A 147 -0.14 -0.91 -4.26
N ILE A 148 0.15 -2.11 -3.78
CA ILE A 148 0.54 -2.39 -2.39
C ILE A 148 2.02 -2.70 -2.40
N LEU A 149 2.82 -1.89 -1.72
CA LEU A 149 4.25 -2.13 -1.47
C LEU A 149 4.41 -2.54 -0.01
N THR A 150 4.94 -3.72 0.22
CA THR A 150 5.05 -4.31 1.56
C THR A 150 6.35 -5.10 1.70
N ASP A 151 6.80 -5.31 2.93
CA ASP A 151 8.03 -6.04 3.22
C ASP A 151 7.79 -7.55 3.31
N VAL A 152 8.79 -8.34 2.95
CA VAL A 152 8.72 -9.80 3.08
C VAL A 152 8.66 -10.22 4.55
N ASP A 153 9.34 -9.49 5.43
CA ASP A 153 9.32 -9.74 6.89
C ASP A 153 9.53 -11.20 7.26
N SER A 154 10.59 -11.80 6.71
CA SER A 154 10.91 -13.20 6.91
C SER A 154 11.20 -13.54 8.35
N VAL A 155 10.62 -14.63 8.84
CA VAL A 155 10.78 -15.09 10.23
C VAL A 155 11.00 -16.61 10.30
N LEU A 156 11.71 -17.01 11.36
CA LEU A 156 11.94 -18.40 11.73
C LEU A 156 11.33 -18.69 13.08
N GLY A 157 10.56 -19.79 13.19
CA GLY A 157 10.00 -20.25 14.44
C GLY A 157 11.08 -20.84 15.36
N GLN A 158 11.13 -20.39 16.60
CA GLN A 158 12.04 -20.91 17.61
C GLN A 158 11.24 -21.36 18.84
N GLU A 159 11.56 -22.53 19.37
CA GLU A 159 10.93 -23.03 20.57
C GLU A 159 11.53 -22.35 21.81
N GLY A 160 10.68 -21.70 22.59
CA GLY A 160 11.04 -21.09 23.86
C GLY A 160 11.08 -22.09 25.01
N LYS A 161 11.60 -21.66 26.15
CA LYS A 161 11.77 -22.49 27.36
C LYS A 161 10.47 -23.14 27.89
N ASN A 162 9.32 -22.62 27.46
CA ASN A 162 7.98 -23.11 27.91
C ASN A 162 7.25 -23.90 26.81
N GLY A 163 7.95 -24.33 25.73
CA GLY A 163 7.34 -25.01 24.59
C GLY A 163 6.50 -24.09 23.67
N GLN A 164 6.50 -22.79 23.92
CA GLN A 164 5.85 -21.81 23.03
C GLN A 164 6.77 -21.47 21.86
N ILE A 165 6.22 -21.43 20.66
CA ILE A 165 6.95 -20.97 19.46
C ILE A 165 6.89 -19.45 19.44
N TYR A 166 8.06 -18.81 19.35
CA TYR A 166 8.20 -17.39 19.03
C TYR A 166 8.90 -17.23 17.69
N TYR A 167 8.54 -16.19 16.97
CA TYR A 167 9.10 -15.91 15.65
C TYR A 167 10.18 -14.84 15.73
N LYS A 168 11.35 -15.16 15.20
CA LYS A 168 12.48 -14.23 15.11
C LYS A 168 12.68 -13.81 13.67
N SER A 169 12.90 -12.51 13.45
CA SER A 169 13.30 -11.99 12.13
C SER A 169 14.66 -12.57 11.74
N VAL A 170 14.76 -13.05 10.52
CA VAL A 170 15.95 -13.68 9.94
C VAL A 170 16.07 -13.29 8.46
N PRO A 171 17.26 -13.42 7.85
CA PRO A 171 17.43 -13.29 6.40
C PRO A 171 16.45 -14.18 5.63
N VAL A 172 16.07 -13.76 4.42
CA VAL A 172 15.07 -14.47 3.61
C VAL A 172 15.48 -15.92 3.32
N SER A 173 16.77 -16.17 3.11
CA SER A 173 17.31 -17.52 2.88
C SER A 173 17.15 -18.48 4.07
N CYS A 174 16.99 -17.94 5.29
CA CYS A 174 16.84 -18.69 6.53
C CYS A 174 15.39 -18.71 7.04
N GLY A 175 14.47 -17.97 6.41
CA GLY A 175 13.09 -17.83 6.85
C GLY A 175 12.23 -19.03 6.45
N GLU A 176 11.27 -19.37 7.33
CA GLU A 176 10.25 -20.39 7.06
C GLU A 176 8.92 -19.78 6.67
N THR A 177 8.60 -18.62 7.21
CA THR A 177 7.34 -17.91 6.99
C THR A 177 7.55 -16.39 7.07
N THR A 178 6.47 -15.63 7.01
CA THR A 178 6.49 -14.17 7.17
C THR A 178 5.73 -13.75 8.42
N SER A 179 6.08 -12.61 9.01
CA SER A 179 5.24 -11.93 10.00
C SER A 179 4.18 -11.02 9.36
N ASN A 180 4.26 -10.79 8.05
CA ASN A 180 3.39 -9.89 7.30
C ASN A 180 2.00 -10.50 7.04
N GLU A 181 0.97 -10.01 7.71
CA GLU A 181 -0.39 -10.52 7.58
C GLU A 181 -1.02 -10.24 6.21
N THR A 182 -0.59 -9.19 5.49
CA THR A 182 -1.07 -8.93 4.13
C THR A 182 -0.59 -10.00 3.16
N LEU A 183 0.68 -10.41 3.24
CA LEU A 183 1.22 -11.49 2.43
C LEU A 183 0.57 -12.84 2.75
N LYS A 184 0.37 -13.15 4.04
CA LYS A 184 -0.35 -14.35 4.44
C LYS A 184 -1.78 -14.38 3.91
N TRP A 185 -2.50 -13.25 4.04
CA TRP A 185 -3.86 -13.12 3.50
C TRP A 185 -3.88 -13.31 1.99
N TRP A 186 -2.91 -12.72 1.28
CA TRP A 186 -2.84 -12.79 -0.18
C TRP A 186 -2.64 -14.22 -0.68
N VAL A 187 -1.68 -14.94 -0.10
CA VAL A 187 -1.41 -16.35 -0.44
C VAL A 187 -2.62 -17.23 -0.11
N ARG A 188 -3.25 -17.05 1.07
CA ARG A 188 -4.50 -17.78 1.39
C ARG A 188 -5.55 -17.59 0.33
N LYS A 189 -5.76 -16.38 -0.15
CA LYS A 189 -6.73 -16.08 -1.20
C LYS A 189 -6.36 -16.72 -2.54
N ASN A 190 -5.08 -16.73 -2.89
CA ASN A 190 -4.61 -17.42 -4.11
C ASN A 190 -4.83 -18.93 -4.03
N LYS A 191 -4.66 -19.51 -2.85
CA LYS A 191 -4.89 -20.94 -2.60
C LYS A 191 -6.38 -21.29 -2.37
N GLY A 192 -7.30 -20.32 -2.39
CA GLY A 192 -8.73 -20.54 -2.12
C GLY A 192 -9.04 -20.88 -0.66
N LEU A 193 -8.15 -20.58 0.27
CA LEU A 193 -8.33 -20.83 1.70
C LEU A 193 -9.20 -19.75 2.36
N SER A 194 -9.89 -20.08 3.43
CA SER A 194 -10.65 -19.12 4.23
C SER A 194 -9.72 -18.21 5.04
N ASN A 195 -10.23 -17.07 5.52
CA ASN A 195 -9.46 -16.17 6.39
C ASN A 195 -9.13 -16.82 7.75
N ASP A 196 -9.97 -17.74 8.21
CA ASP A 196 -9.82 -18.43 9.50
C ASP A 196 -8.96 -19.69 9.39
N ASP A 197 -8.49 -20.02 8.18
CA ASP A 197 -7.61 -21.16 7.97
C ASP A 197 -6.27 -20.90 8.69
N LYS A 198 -5.90 -21.83 9.59
CA LYS A 198 -4.70 -21.76 10.41
C LYS A 198 -3.47 -22.39 9.75
N THR A 199 -3.60 -22.85 8.51
CA THR A 199 -2.46 -23.38 7.76
C THR A 199 -1.37 -22.32 7.71
N GLN A 200 -0.18 -22.70 8.12
CA GLN A 200 0.99 -21.84 8.01
C GLN A 200 1.26 -21.57 6.53
N ILE A 201 1.57 -20.33 6.21
CA ILE A 201 2.00 -19.93 4.88
C ILE A 201 3.51 -19.99 4.85
N ASP A 202 4.03 -20.80 3.96
CA ASP A 202 5.47 -20.95 3.77
C ASP A 202 6.04 -19.74 3.02
N LEU A 203 7.25 -19.34 3.37
CA LEU A 203 7.94 -18.24 2.70
C LEU A 203 8.15 -18.55 1.21
N ALA A 204 8.36 -19.80 0.86
CA ALA A 204 8.47 -20.26 -0.52
C ALA A 204 7.23 -19.96 -1.37
N ASP A 205 6.01 -20.07 -0.79
CA ASP A 205 4.77 -19.71 -1.48
C ASP A 205 4.73 -18.23 -1.85
N ILE A 206 5.30 -17.39 -1.01
CA ILE A 206 5.36 -15.93 -1.22
C ILE A 206 6.39 -15.61 -2.30
N ILE A 207 7.62 -16.08 -2.13
CA ILE A 207 8.73 -15.76 -3.03
C ILE A 207 8.49 -16.30 -4.45
N SER A 208 7.75 -17.40 -4.59
CA SER A 208 7.44 -18.02 -5.89
C SER A 208 6.22 -17.44 -6.60
N MET A 209 5.52 -16.45 -6.02
CA MET A 209 4.36 -15.83 -6.66
C MET A 209 4.73 -15.27 -8.03
N SER A 210 3.96 -15.66 -9.05
CA SER A 210 4.05 -15.08 -10.39
C SER A 210 3.46 -13.67 -10.42
N SER A 211 3.67 -12.94 -11.52
CA SER A 211 3.04 -11.60 -11.69
C SER A 211 1.52 -11.67 -11.67
N ASP A 212 0.94 -12.75 -12.18
CA ASP A 212 -0.51 -12.96 -12.15
C ASP A 212 -1.01 -13.22 -10.73
N ASP A 213 -0.27 -14.01 -9.94
CA ASP A 213 -0.59 -14.27 -8.53
C ASP A 213 -0.52 -13.01 -7.67
N LYS A 214 0.28 -12.02 -8.08
CA LYS A 214 0.39 -10.72 -7.43
C LYS A 214 -0.74 -9.75 -7.77
N THR A 215 -1.66 -10.10 -8.67
CA THR A 215 -2.76 -9.24 -9.08
C THR A 215 -4.10 -9.84 -8.68
N ARG A 216 -4.92 -9.05 -7.98
CA ARG A 216 -6.30 -9.41 -7.61
C ARG A 216 -7.22 -8.21 -7.82
N GLY A 217 -8.17 -8.35 -8.75
CA GLY A 217 -9.11 -7.27 -9.07
C GLY A 217 -8.39 -5.96 -9.44
N LYS A 218 -8.56 -4.94 -8.62
CA LYS A 218 -7.92 -3.63 -8.79
C LYS A 218 -6.61 -3.49 -8.05
N CYS A 219 -6.22 -4.47 -7.25
CA CYS A 219 -5.04 -4.43 -6.41
C CYS A 219 -3.90 -5.27 -6.98
N HIS A 220 -2.69 -4.75 -6.85
CA HIS A 220 -1.45 -5.45 -7.16
C HIS A 220 -0.50 -5.31 -5.97
N ILE A 221 0.14 -6.41 -5.56
CA ILE A 221 1.08 -6.43 -4.45
C ILE A 221 2.49 -6.65 -4.96
N GLU A 222 3.43 -5.87 -4.43
CA GLU A 222 4.85 -6.06 -4.68
C GLU A 222 5.63 -6.05 -3.37
N PHE A 223 6.64 -6.86 -3.31
CA PHE A 223 7.54 -7.06 -2.18
C PHE A 223 8.92 -7.44 -2.68
N GLN A 224 9.92 -7.48 -1.81
CA GLN A 224 11.30 -7.75 -2.17
C GLN A 224 11.41 -9.06 -2.95
N THR A 225 12.18 -9.01 -4.00
CA THR A 225 12.53 -10.15 -4.86
C THR A 225 14.04 -10.34 -4.87
N LYS A 226 14.47 -11.51 -5.32
CA LYS A 226 15.90 -11.79 -5.47
C LYS A 226 16.52 -10.89 -6.53
N GLU A 227 17.49 -10.08 -6.13
CA GLU A 227 18.32 -9.24 -7.00
C GLU A 227 19.80 -9.43 -6.64
N ASN A 228 20.67 -9.48 -7.63
CA ASN A 228 22.11 -9.70 -7.41
C ASN A 228 22.39 -10.89 -6.47
N GLU A 229 21.67 -11.98 -6.65
CA GLU A 229 21.72 -13.24 -5.89
C GLU A 229 21.16 -13.18 -4.45
N LEU A 230 20.79 -12.01 -3.91
CA LEU A 230 20.26 -11.84 -2.56
C LEU A 230 18.83 -11.29 -2.57
N CYS A 231 18.10 -11.55 -1.50
CA CYS A 231 16.79 -10.97 -1.25
C CYS A 231 16.80 -10.26 0.10
N GLY A 232 16.63 -8.95 0.10
CA GLY A 232 16.41 -8.21 1.35
C GLY A 232 15.03 -8.55 1.93
N HIS A 233 14.88 -8.54 3.25
CA HIS A 233 13.59 -8.75 3.88
C HIS A 233 12.84 -7.43 4.18
N SER A 234 13.50 -6.29 3.94
CA SER A 234 12.95 -4.94 4.12
C SER A 234 13.31 -4.03 2.94
N LEU A 235 12.63 -2.87 2.85
CA LEU A 235 12.92 -1.83 1.85
C LEU A 235 14.38 -1.38 1.90
N GLU A 236 14.90 -1.11 3.11
CA GLU A 236 16.25 -0.59 3.29
C GLU A 236 17.30 -1.58 2.78
N GLU A 237 17.10 -2.85 3.06
CA GLU A 237 18.00 -3.92 2.59
C GLU A 237 17.94 -4.09 1.07
N ALA A 238 16.75 -4.04 0.47
CA ALA A 238 16.60 -4.09 -0.97
C ALA A 238 17.32 -2.92 -1.65
N ILE A 239 17.19 -1.70 -1.11
CA ILE A 239 17.91 -0.52 -1.62
C ILE A 239 19.43 -0.69 -1.48
N ARG A 240 19.92 -1.17 -0.34
CA ARG A 240 21.35 -1.44 -0.11
C ARG A 240 21.88 -2.48 -1.08
N ASN A 241 21.12 -3.53 -1.36
CA ASN A 241 21.51 -4.59 -2.28
C ASN A 241 21.72 -4.11 -3.72
N VAL A 242 20.84 -3.21 -4.21
CA VAL A 242 20.98 -2.68 -5.59
C VAL A 242 21.89 -1.46 -5.69
N ASN A 243 22.39 -0.94 -4.55
CA ASN A 243 23.27 0.21 -4.49
C ASN A 243 24.55 -0.08 -3.66
N ARG A 244 25.12 -1.29 -3.83
CA ARG A 244 26.23 -1.82 -3.02
C ARG A 244 27.41 -0.86 -2.88
N SER A 245 27.86 -0.27 -3.97
CA SER A 245 28.99 0.65 -3.99
C SER A 245 28.74 1.91 -3.12
N HIS A 246 27.51 2.44 -3.15
CA HIS A 246 27.14 3.60 -2.33
C HIS A 246 27.23 3.30 -0.83
N TYR A 247 26.88 2.07 -0.44
CA TYR A 247 26.91 1.64 0.97
C TYR A 247 28.21 0.95 1.38
N GLY A 248 29.23 0.96 0.51
CA GLY A 248 30.53 0.32 0.79
C GLY A 248 30.46 -1.20 0.94
N LEU A 249 29.45 -1.84 0.36
CA LEU A 249 29.33 -3.28 0.34
C LEU A 249 30.23 -3.90 -0.73
N SER A 250 30.70 -5.11 -0.49
CA SER A 250 31.48 -5.88 -1.46
C SER A 250 30.64 -6.26 -2.69
N ASP A 251 31.29 -6.72 -3.77
CA ASP A 251 30.59 -7.23 -4.95
C ASP A 251 29.82 -8.53 -4.65
N SER A 252 30.18 -9.25 -3.60
CA SER A 252 29.55 -10.50 -3.15
C SER A 252 29.25 -10.42 -1.66
N PRO A 253 28.30 -9.57 -1.22
CA PRO A 253 27.92 -9.49 0.17
C PRO A 253 27.07 -10.71 0.55
N THR A 254 26.97 -10.99 1.84
CA THR A 254 25.97 -11.89 2.42
C THR A 254 24.67 -11.15 2.69
N GLU A 255 23.59 -11.87 3.01
CA GLU A 255 22.33 -11.23 3.47
C GLU A 255 22.53 -10.45 4.77
N ASP A 256 23.39 -10.92 5.68
CA ASP A 256 23.70 -10.21 6.92
C ASP A 256 24.41 -8.87 6.65
N ASP A 257 25.19 -8.73 5.57
CA ASP A 257 25.80 -7.47 5.17
C ASP A 257 24.78 -6.43 4.70
N LEU A 258 23.59 -6.88 4.28
CA LEU A 258 22.48 -6.00 3.89
C LEU A 258 21.76 -5.41 5.09
N GLU A 259 21.87 -6.02 6.29
CA GLU A 259 21.13 -5.62 7.47
C GLU A 259 21.23 -4.11 7.71
N PHE A 260 20.06 -3.49 7.89
CA PHE A 260 19.97 -2.08 8.23
C PHE A 260 19.85 -1.91 9.74
N SER A 261 20.97 -1.64 10.40
CA SER A 261 21.04 -1.38 11.85
C SER A 261 20.69 0.06 12.26
N GLY A 262 20.30 0.91 11.30
CA GLY A 262 19.99 2.32 11.53
C GLY A 262 18.75 2.52 12.41
N LYS A 263 18.84 3.46 13.36
CA LYS A 263 17.74 3.75 14.30
C LYS A 263 16.57 4.52 13.67
N CYS A 264 16.80 5.18 12.52
CA CYS A 264 15.81 6.04 11.89
C CYS A 264 15.70 5.72 10.39
N LYS A 265 14.63 5.02 10.01
CA LYS A 265 14.34 4.69 8.61
C LYS A 265 14.09 5.95 7.77
N THR A 266 13.49 6.98 8.36
CA THR A 266 13.23 8.26 7.68
C THR A 266 14.54 8.98 7.31
N ASP A 267 15.56 8.94 8.19
CA ASP A 267 16.87 9.52 7.89
C ASP A 267 17.55 8.78 6.73
N PHE A 268 17.38 7.45 6.66
CA PHE A 268 17.87 6.67 5.53
C PHE A 268 17.24 7.15 4.21
N ALA A 269 15.93 7.31 4.19
CA ALA A 269 15.21 7.78 3.01
C ALA A 269 15.64 9.19 2.59
N LEU A 270 15.74 10.12 3.53
CA LEU A 270 16.19 11.49 3.26
C LEU A 270 17.62 11.54 2.72
N LYS A 271 18.56 10.78 3.33
CA LYS A 271 19.93 10.70 2.83
C LYS A 271 19.98 10.15 1.41
N LEU A 272 19.20 9.12 1.11
CA LEU A 272 19.15 8.55 -0.22
C LEU A 272 18.70 9.58 -1.27
N ILE A 273 17.66 10.37 -0.97
CA ILE A 273 17.14 11.40 -1.88
C ILE A 273 18.14 12.54 -2.09
N TYR A 274 18.78 13.02 -1.02
CA TYR A 274 19.60 14.24 -1.07
C TYR A 274 21.08 13.99 -1.34
N GLU A 275 21.61 12.85 -0.93
CA GLU A 275 23.05 12.56 -1.01
C GLU A 275 23.39 11.58 -2.14
N CYS A 276 22.42 10.76 -2.61
CA CYS A 276 22.61 9.75 -3.64
C CYS A 276 21.61 9.92 -4.79
N THR A 277 21.77 10.97 -5.59
CA THR A 277 20.80 11.30 -6.68
C THR A 277 20.67 10.22 -7.75
N ASP A 278 21.69 9.37 -7.93
CA ASP A 278 21.75 8.35 -9.00
C ASP A 278 21.54 6.92 -8.48
N TYR A 279 20.86 6.76 -7.33
CA TYR A 279 20.59 5.43 -6.79
C TYR A 279 19.68 4.60 -7.72
N ASN A 280 19.90 3.29 -7.70
CA ASN A 280 19.08 2.31 -8.40
C ASN A 280 17.82 2.00 -7.60
N ILE A 281 16.69 1.89 -8.28
CA ILE A 281 15.41 1.49 -7.69
C ILE A 281 15.33 -0.04 -7.68
N PRO A 282 14.99 -0.68 -6.54
CA PRO A 282 14.74 -2.13 -6.50
C PRO A 282 13.68 -2.57 -7.52
N THR A 283 13.90 -3.71 -8.15
CA THR A 283 13.08 -4.18 -9.28
C THR A 283 11.61 -4.32 -8.90
N TYR A 284 11.29 -4.80 -7.69
CA TYR A 284 9.90 -4.97 -7.26
C TYR A 284 9.15 -3.64 -7.20
N ILE A 285 9.79 -2.55 -6.74
CA ILE A 285 9.17 -1.22 -6.73
C ILE A 285 8.99 -0.71 -8.16
N ARG A 286 10.03 -0.81 -9.00
CA ARG A 286 9.97 -0.40 -10.39
C ARG A 286 8.85 -1.13 -11.14
N SER A 287 8.74 -2.45 -10.97
CA SER A 287 7.69 -3.29 -11.58
C SER A 287 6.30 -2.87 -11.13
N GLY A 288 6.11 -2.65 -9.83
CA GLY A 288 4.84 -2.18 -9.28
C GLY A 288 4.43 -0.79 -9.81
N LEU A 289 5.38 0.15 -9.90
CA LEU A 289 5.12 1.49 -10.44
C LEU A 289 4.76 1.44 -11.93
N ILE A 290 5.43 0.57 -12.72
CA ILE A 290 5.09 0.33 -14.13
C ILE A 290 3.70 -0.30 -14.25
N TRP A 291 3.39 -1.31 -13.41
CA TRP A 291 2.07 -1.90 -13.38
C TRP A 291 1.00 -0.83 -13.11
N LEU A 292 1.19 -0.01 -12.07
CA LEU A 292 0.25 1.05 -11.70
C LEU A 292 0.10 2.09 -12.82
N ASN A 293 1.22 2.50 -13.45
CA ASN A 293 1.19 3.41 -14.59
C ASN A 293 0.31 2.89 -15.72
N ASN A 294 0.38 1.58 -15.99
CA ASN A 294 -0.32 0.93 -17.10
C ASN A 294 -1.82 0.70 -16.82
N GLN A 295 -2.27 0.85 -15.57
CA GLN A 295 -3.70 0.77 -15.27
C GLN A 295 -4.43 1.98 -15.87
N LYS A 296 -5.51 1.70 -16.60
CA LYS A 296 -6.33 2.77 -17.17
C LYS A 296 -7.11 3.46 -16.06
N VAL A 297 -6.97 4.76 -15.97
CA VAL A 297 -7.96 5.62 -15.35
C VAL A 297 -9.15 5.65 -16.31
N LEU A 298 -10.35 5.49 -15.79
CA LEU A 298 -11.56 5.49 -16.61
C LEU A 298 -11.63 6.80 -17.42
N GLU A 299 -11.49 6.69 -18.74
CA GLU A 299 -11.67 7.78 -19.70
C GLU A 299 -13.14 8.16 -19.81
#